data_19611231d6380421ce79a57be7d685be
#
_entry.id   19611231d6380421ce79a57be7d685be
#
_cell.length_a   1.000
_cell.length_b   1.000
_cell.length_c   1.000
_cell.angle_alpha   90.00
_cell.angle_beta   90.00
_cell.angle_gamma   90.00
#
_symmetry.space_group_name_H-M   'P 1'
#
loop_
_entity.id
_entity.type
_entity.pdbx_description
1 polymer ?
#
loop_
_entity_poly.entity_id
_entity_poly.type
_entity_poly.pdbx_seq_one_letter_code
_entity_poly.pdbx_strand_id
1 'polypeptide(L)'
;ASKQGWRTDSRWLGLWARWQGVDRSLHVGEYALDDTMTAQQLLMLLNAGAVLQYQITIPEGLTLKQAIARLQQHPALEHSVTGVDDPRLLALVAPHASAEGWFLPETYAFTRGDSDFDILKRAYRLQSQLLAELWPLRSDMTEVTTPYEALTLASLIERETSVAEERPIIAGVFNRRLRKGMRLQTDPSVIYGLGAGYDGNLTRRHLRDEDNPWNTYRISGLPPTPIALPGRDALEAALQPASGTSLYFVARGDGYHAFADTLEEHNANVRRYQYQRGPGYRSTPANNEAP
;
A
#
# COMPACT_ATOMS: atom_id res chain seq x y z
N ALA A 1 6.00 -35.90 6.82
CA ALA A 1 5.20 -37.13 6.66
C ALA A 1 5.16 -37.99 7.93
N SER A 2 6.26 -38.07 8.69
CA SER A 2 6.32 -38.93 9.92
C SER A 2 5.46 -38.41 11.10
N LYS A 3 5.05 -37.16 11.13
CA LYS A 3 4.22 -36.60 12.20
C LYS A 3 2.71 -36.88 12.08
N GLN A 4 2.24 -37.37 10.92
CA GLN A 4 0.82 -37.65 10.65
C GLN A 4 0.44 -39.13 10.54
N GLY A 5 1.27 -40.06 11.06
CA GLY A 5 0.91 -41.47 11.13
C GLY A 5 1.01 -42.27 9.80
N TRP A 6 1.60 -41.67 8.77
CA TRP A 6 1.86 -42.38 7.50
C TRP A 6 2.91 -43.48 7.69
N ARG A 7 2.53 -44.75 7.43
CA ARG A 7 3.39 -45.91 7.57
C ARG A 7 4.30 -46.16 6.37
N THR A 8 4.68 -45.17 5.60
CA THR A 8 5.55 -45.34 4.44
C THR A 8 6.99 -45.01 4.83
N ASP A 9 7.87 -46.01 4.73
CA ASP A 9 9.31 -45.77 4.90
C ASP A 9 9.79 -44.85 3.75
N SER A 10 10.32 -43.68 4.10
CA SER A 10 10.82 -42.70 3.15
C SER A 10 11.88 -43.23 2.19
N ARG A 11 12.59 -44.28 2.59
CA ARG A 11 13.59 -44.96 1.75
C ARG A 11 12.97 -45.66 0.54
N TRP A 12 11.83 -46.32 0.73
CA TRP A 12 11.10 -46.95 -0.36
C TRP A 12 10.49 -45.95 -1.33
N LEU A 13 9.97 -44.87 -0.83
CA LEU A 13 9.47 -43.79 -1.66
C LEU A 13 10.59 -43.17 -2.52
N GLY A 14 11.77 -42.97 -1.95
CA GLY A 14 12.94 -42.46 -2.66
C GLY A 14 13.48 -43.44 -3.73
N LEU A 15 13.51 -44.71 -3.43
CA LEU A 15 13.91 -45.73 -4.41
C LEU A 15 12.92 -45.82 -5.56
N TRP A 16 11.65 -45.74 -5.27
CA TRP A 16 10.59 -45.79 -6.28
C TRP A 16 10.58 -44.51 -7.14
N ALA A 17 10.79 -43.35 -6.55
CA ALA A 17 10.96 -42.11 -7.29
C ALA A 17 12.12 -42.17 -8.28
N ARG A 18 13.27 -42.76 -7.88
CA ARG A 18 14.41 -42.99 -8.77
C ARG A 18 14.09 -43.98 -9.90
N TRP A 19 13.38 -45.05 -9.60
CA TRP A 19 12.98 -46.03 -10.61
C TRP A 19 12.02 -45.44 -11.65
N GLN A 20 11.17 -44.48 -11.21
CA GLN A 20 10.26 -43.73 -12.08
C GLN A 20 10.96 -42.54 -12.79
N GLY A 21 12.22 -42.24 -12.47
CA GLY A 21 12.97 -41.13 -13.06
C GLY A 21 12.51 -39.72 -12.59
N VAL A 22 11.73 -39.64 -11.50
CA VAL A 22 11.16 -38.36 -10.98
C VAL A 22 11.86 -37.85 -9.72
N ASP A 23 12.92 -38.51 -9.27
CA ASP A 23 13.65 -38.18 -8.04
C ASP A 23 14.28 -36.78 -8.08
N ARG A 24 14.61 -36.27 -9.28
CA ARG A 24 15.20 -34.92 -9.48
C ARG A 24 14.18 -33.81 -9.74
N SER A 25 12.91 -34.16 -9.95
CA SER A 25 11.83 -33.24 -10.26
C SER A 25 10.86 -33.04 -9.09
N LEU A 26 11.16 -33.63 -7.93
CA LEU A 26 10.34 -33.47 -6.73
C LEU A 26 10.50 -32.06 -6.18
N HIS A 27 9.39 -31.31 -6.07
CA HIS A 27 9.39 -29.96 -5.52
C HIS A 27 9.30 -30.01 -3.99
N VAL A 28 10.12 -29.20 -3.34
CA VAL A 28 10.04 -29.00 -1.88
C VAL A 28 8.90 -28.03 -1.59
N GLY A 29 8.09 -28.31 -0.57
CA GLY A 29 6.98 -27.46 -0.19
C GLY A 29 6.01 -28.15 0.77
N GLU A 30 4.94 -27.46 1.10
CA GLU A 30 3.83 -27.98 1.88
C GLU A 30 2.74 -28.50 0.93
N TYR A 31 2.23 -29.68 1.20
CA TYR A 31 1.24 -30.34 0.35
C TYR A 31 0.00 -30.71 1.14
N ALA A 32 -1.18 -30.55 0.54
CA ALA A 32 -2.40 -31.11 1.08
C ALA A 32 -2.40 -32.61 0.84
N LEU A 33 -2.32 -33.40 1.91
CA LEU A 33 -2.37 -34.85 1.84
C LEU A 33 -3.74 -35.33 2.30
N ASP A 34 -4.33 -36.25 1.51
CA ASP A 34 -5.53 -36.96 1.88
C ASP A 34 -5.14 -38.31 2.46
N ASP A 35 -5.81 -38.76 3.53
CA ASP A 35 -5.54 -40.04 4.19
C ASP A 35 -5.78 -41.29 3.29
N THR A 36 -6.52 -41.12 2.21
CA THR A 36 -6.79 -42.17 1.20
C THR A 36 -5.76 -42.18 0.07
N MET A 37 -4.83 -41.23 0.03
CA MET A 37 -3.86 -41.06 -1.05
C MET A 37 -2.87 -42.23 -1.13
N THR A 38 -2.71 -42.79 -2.31
CA THR A 38 -1.70 -43.83 -2.58
C THR A 38 -0.30 -43.24 -2.73
N ALA A 39 0.74 -44.05 -2.53
CA ALA A 39 2.13 -43.62 -2.74
C ALA A 39 2.40 -43.10 -4.17
N GLN A 40 1.72 -43.64 -5.16
CA GLN A 40 1.80 -43.17 -6.56
C GLN A 40 1.20 -41.78 -6.73
N GLN A 41 0.03 -41.54 -6.16
CA GLN A 41 -0.59 -40.23 -6.17
C GLN A 41 0.26 -39.21 -5.43
N LEU A 42 0.89 -39.59 -4.32
CA LEU A 42 1.84 -38.71 -3.60
C LEU A 42 3.03 -38.34 -4.48
N LEU A 43 3.65 -39.30 -5.16
CA LEU A 43 4.77 -39.00 -6.08
C LEU A 43 4.34 -38.10 -7.24
N MET A 44 3.16 -38.34 -7.82
CA MET A 44 2.61 -37.45 -8.85
C MET A 44 2.37 -36.02 -8.32
N LEU A 45 1.82 -35.88 -7.11
CA LEU A 45 1.59 -34.58 -6.45
C LEU A 45 2.92 -33.82 -6.22
N LEU A 46 3.93 -34.53 -5.69
CA LEU A 46 5.27 -33.95 -5.46
C LEU A 46 5.97 -33.58 -6.76
N ASN A 47 5.84 -34.41 -7.81
CA ASN A 47 6.42 -34.13 -9.12
C ASN A 47 5.70 -33.01 -9.86
N ALA A 48 4.39 -32.87 -9.69
CA ALA A 48 3.60 -31.78 -10.25
C ALA A 48 3.88 -30.41 -9.55
N GLY A 49 4.55 -30.43 -8.39
CA GLY A 49 4.82 -29.21 -7.62
C GLY A 49 3.55 -28.51 -7.12
N ALA A 50 2.45 -29.28 -6.90
CA ALA A 50 1.17 -28.74 -6.43
C ALA A 50 1.24 -28.38 -4.93
N VAL A 51 2.16 -27.47 -4.60
CA VAL A 51 2.36 -26.95 -3.24
C VAL A 51 1.16 -26.11 -2.80
N LEU A 52 0.86 -26.15 -1.50
CA LEU A 52 -0.13 -25.26 -0.89
C LEU A 52 0.25 -23.81 -1.08
N GLN A 53 -0.63 -23.06 -1.70
CA GLN A 53 -0.48 -21.62 -1.88
C GLN A 53 -1.29 -20.87 -0.83
N TYR A 54 -0.65 -19.89 -0.23
CA TYR A 54 -1.25 -18.93 0.66
C TYR A 54 -1.40 -17.58 -0.07
N GLN A 55 -2.24 -16.74 0.46
CA GLN A 55 -2.39 -15.37 -0.03
C GLN A 55 -2.32 -14.39 1.14
N ILE A 56 -1.69 -13.24 0.91
CA ILE A 56 -1.68 -12.13 1.84
C ILE A 56 -1.92 -10.82 1.10
N THR A 57 -2.86 -10.03 1.60
CA THR A 57 -3.18 -8.73 1.03
C THR A 57 -2.49 -7.63 1.82
N ILE A 58 -1.79 -6.76 1.10
CA ILE A 58 -1.32 -5.46 1.59
C ILE A 58 -2.35 -4.43 1.12
N PRO A 59 -3.22 -3.90 2.00
CA PRO A 59 -4.20 -2.87 1.63
C PRO A 59 -3.54 -1.57 1.20
N GLU A 60 -4.22 -0.82 0.33
CA GLU A 60 -3.87 0.55 -0.03
C GLU A 60 -3.89 1.46 1.20
N GLY A 61 -3.07 2.50 1.19
CA GLY A 61 -3.03 3.50 2.24
C GLY A 61 -2.33 3.08 3.55
N LEU A 62 -1.84 1.84 3.68
CA LEU A 62 -0.98 1.46 4.79
C LEU A 62 0.38 2.16 4.68
N THR A 63 1.00 2.46 5.81
CA THR A 63 2.43 2.78 5.83
C THR A 63 3.26 1.51 5.65
N LEU A 64 4.51 1.64 5.21
CA LEU A 64 5.43 0.49 5.13
C LEU A 64 5.56 -0.24 6.47
N LYS A 65 5.60 0.50 7.57
CA LYS A 65 5.63 -0.09 8.93
C LYS A 65 4.41 -0.98 9.19
N GLN A 66 3.22 -0.53 8.81
CA GLN A 66 1.98 -1.31 8.97
C GLN A 66 1.95 -2.52 8.02
N ALA A 67 2.44 -2.35 6.79
CA ALA A 67 2.55 -3.46 5.83
C ALA A 67 3.51 -4.56 6.34
N ILE A 68 4.69 -4.20 6.84
CA ILE A 68 5.63 -5.15 7.46
C ILE A 68 4.95 -5.88 8.64
N ALA A 69 4.32 -5.13 9.55
CA ALA A 69 3.64 -5.72 10.70
C ALA A 69 2.52 -6.69 10.27
N ARG A 70 1.79 -6.39 9.19
CA ARG A 70 0.77 -7.27 8.62
C ARG A 70 1.36 -8.54 8.02
N LEU A 71 2.45 -8.44 7.27
CA LEU A 71 3.16 -9.60 6.73
C LEU A 71 3.64 -10.52 7.86
N GLN A 72 4.19 -9.95 8.92
CA GLN A 72 4.71 -10.68 10.08
C GLN A 72 3.63 -11.32 10.96
N GLN A 73 2.37 -11.03 10.75
CA GLN A 73 1.26 -11.74 11.40
C GLN A 73 0.93 -13.09 10.73
N HIS A 74 1.41 -13.33 9.50
CA HIS A 74 1.05 -14.54 8.77
C HIS A 74 1.97 -15.72 9.14
N PRO A 75 1.43 -16.83 9.72
CA PRO A 75 2.24 -17.91 10.33
C PRO A 75 3.01 -18.77 9.31
N ALA A 76 2.68 -18.69 8.02
CA ALA A 76 3.37 -19.43 6.96
C ALA A 76 4.50 -18.63 6.29
N LEU A 77 4.63 -17.33 6.57
CA LEU A 77 5.75 -16.51 6.10
C LEU A 77 6.94 -16.60 7.06
N GLU A 78 8.16 -16.59 6.52
CA GLU A 78 9.36 -16.38 7.30
C GLU A 78 9.52 -14.87 7.60
N HIS A 79 9.72 -14.54 8.89
CA HIS A 79 9.84 -13.15 9.32
C HIS A 79 11.34 -12.78 9.33
N SER A 80 11.79 -12.09 8.31
CA SER A 80 13.19 -11.76 8.09
C SER A 80 13.47 -10.25 8.07
N VAL A 81 12.44 -9.42 7.83
CA VAL A 81 12.57 -7.96 7.76
C VAL A 81 12.63 -7.37 9.17
N THR A 82 13.66 -6.56 9.44
CA THR A 82 13.90 -5.99 10.78
C THR A 82 13.12 -4.70 11.04
N GLY A 83 12.59 -4.05 10.00
CA GLY A 83 11.80 -2.81 10.09
C GLY A 83 11.89 -2.00 8.80
N VAL A 84 11.40 -0.76 8.86
CA VAL A 84 11.39 0.14 7.69
C VAL A 84 12.80 0.52 7.21
N ASP A 85 13.78 0.49 8.10
CA ASP A 85 15.18 0.81 7.83
C ASP A 85 16.02 -0.45 7.52
N ASP A 86 15.40 -1.60 7.21
CA ASP A 86 16.12 -2.81 6.81
C ASP A 86 17.04 -2.49 5.61
N PRO A 87 18.36 -2.75 5.72
CA PRO A 87 19.32 -2.41 4.66
C PRO A 87 18.97 -2.99 3.30
N ARG A 88 18.29 -4.15 3.26
CA ARG A 88 17.86 -4.79 2.02
C ARG A 88 16.73 -4.02 1.36
N LEU A 89 15.79 -3.44 2.14
CA LEU A 89 14.72 -2.59 1.63
C LEU A 89 15.27 -1.28 1.10
N LEU A 90 16.19 -0.64 1.85
CA LEU A 90 16.85 0.59 1.42
C LEU A 90 17.69 0.37 0.15
N ALA A 91 18.34 -0.79 0.02
CA ALA A 91 19.08 -1.14 -1.19
C ALA A 91 18.19 -1.29 -2.43
N LEU A 92 16.93 -1.75 -2.27
CA LEU A 92 15.98 -1.83 -3.39
C LEU A 92 15.64 -0.45 -3.96
N VAL A 93 15.50 0.54 -3.10
CA VAL A 93 14.99 1.88 -3.45
C VAL A 93 16.10 2.92 -3.67
N ALA A 94 17.37 2.52 -3.57
CA ALA A 94 18.48 3.44 -3.78
C ALA A 94 18.37 4.19 -5.12
N PRO A 95 18.67 5.50 -5.17
CA PRO A 95 19.36 6.32 -4.15
C PRO A 95 18.43 6.98 -3.10
N HIS A 96 17.16 6.61 -3.03
CA HIS A 96 16.22 7.21 -2.08
C HIS A 96 16.53 6.77 -0.64
N ALA A 97 16.40 7.70 0.29
CA ALA A 97 16.70 7.46 1.71
C ALA A 97 15.56 6.75 2.47
N SER A 98 14.37 6.66 1.87
CA SER A 98 13.19 6.04 2.47
C SER A 98 12.58 5.03 1.52
N ALA A 99 12.19 3.89 2.07
CA ALA A 99 11.48 2.84 1.34
C ALA A 99 9.94 3.03 1.36
N GLU A 100 9.43 4.08 2.04
CA GLU A 100 7.99 4.36 2.08
C GLU A 100 7.44 4.64 0.68
N GLY A 101 6.25 4.11 0.38
CA GLY A 101 5.54 4.30 -0.89
C GLY A 101 5.97 3.35 -2.02
N TRP A 102 7.10 2.66 -1.91
CA TRP A 102 7.69 1.88 -3.01
C TRP A 102 7.15 0.46 -3.20
N PHE A 103 6.19 0.03 -2.41
CA PHE A 103 5.64 -1.34 -2.44
C PHE A 103 4.17 -1.31 -2.86
N LEU A 104 3.85 -1.92 -4.00
CA LEU A 104 2.48 -1.93 -4.51
C LEU A 104 1.56 -2.64 -3.52
N PRO A 105 0.49 -1.98 -3.04
CA PRO A 105 -0.56 -2.66 -2.30
C PRO A 105 -1.34 -3.59 -3.23
N GLU A 106 -1.32 -4.90 -2.92
CA GLU A 106 -1.93 -5.95 -3.73
C GLU A 106 -2.06 -7.25 -2.92
N THR A 107 -2.76 -8.23 -3.45
CA THR A 107 -2.79 -9.59 -2.90
C THR A 107 -1.68 -10.45 -3.51
N TYR A 108 -0.80 -10.93 -2.64
CA TYR A 108 0.38 -11.72 -3.01
C TYR A 108 0.18 -13.19 -2.69
N ALA A 109 0.28 -14.05 -3.70
CA ALA A 109 0.37 -15.49 -3.50
C ALA A 109 1.80 -15.87 -3.08
N PHE A 110 1.93 -16.82 -2.16
CA PHE A 110 3.21 -17.32 -1.66
C PHE A 110 3.09 -18.76 -1.16
N THR A 111 4.23 -19.39 -0.91
CA THR A 111 4.32 -20.74 -0.37
C THR A 111 5.04 -20.73 0.98
N ARG A 112 4.85 -21.76 1.80
CA ARG A 112 5.64 -21.90 3.02
C ARG A 112 7.14 -21.95 2.69
N GLY A 113 7.93 -21.12 3.37
CA GLY A 113 9.36 -20.89 3.10
C GLY A 113 9.65 -19.58 2.37
N ASP A 114 8.63 -18.91 1.80
CA ASP A 114 8.77 -17.53 1.36
C ASP A 114 8.87 -16.60 2.59
N SER A 115 9.69 -15.57 2.49
CA SER A 115 9.85 -14.56 3.54
C SER A 115 9.01 -13.30 3.29
N ASP A 116 8.80 -12.52 4.34
CA ASP A 116 8.24 -11.17 4.26
C ASP A 116 9.06 -10.26 3.31
N PHE A 117 10.38 -10.44 3.26
CA PHE A 117 11.24 -9.76 2.30
C PHE A 117 10.96 -10.18 0.85
N ASP A 118 10.67 -11.46 0.58
CA ASP A 118 10.34 -11.92 -0.78
C ASP A 118 9.03 -11.31 -1.27
N ILE A 119 8.03 -11.17 -0.39
CA ILE A 119 6.78 -10.45 -0.71
C ILE A 119 7.08 -8.98 -1.02
N LEU A 120 7.80 -8.29 -0.14
CA LEU A 120 8.13 -6.87 -0.35
C LEU A 120 8.97 -6.66 -1.61
N LYS A 121 9.92 -7.54 -1.92
CA LYS A 121 10.69 -7.49 -3.16
C LYS A 121 9.81 -7.60 -4.41
N ARG A 122 8.78 -8.47 -4.38
CA ARG A 122 7.78 -8.58 -5.44
C ARG A 122 6.93 -7.31 -5.54
N ALA A 123 6.48 -6.78 -4.40
CA ALA A 123 5.71 -5.54 -4.31
C ALA A 123 6.48 -4.33 -4.85
N TYR A 124 7.76 -4.20 -4.51
CA TYR A 124 8.66 -3.19 -5.05
C TYR A 124 8.77 -3.27 -6.58
N ARG A 125 9.01 -4.49 -7.10
CA ARG A 125 9.12 -4.68 -8.55
C ARG A 125 7.85 -4.27 -9.27
N LEU A 126 6.68 -4.65 -8.75
CA LEU A 126 5.40 -4.29 -9.35
C LEU A 126 5.14 -2.78 -9.29
N GLN A 127 5.45 -2.12 -8.16
CA GLN A 127 5.30 -0.66 -8.04
C GLN A 127 6.24 0.07 -9.00
N SER A 128 7.49 -0.38 -9.11
CA SER A 128 8.46 0.21 -10.04
C SER A 128 8.04 0.03 -11.50
N GLN A 129 7.48 -1.13 -11.86
CA GLN A 129 6.94 -1.39 -13.20
C GLN A 129 5.73 -0.51 -13.49
N LEU A 130 4.79 -0.42 -12.54
CA LEU A 130 3.61 0.42 -12.65
C LEU A 130 4.00 1.90 -12.85
N LEU A 131 4.93 2.40 -12.04
CA LEU A 131 5.41 3.76 -12.15
C LEU A 131 6.10 4.03 -13.51
N ALA A 132 6.92 3.09 -14.00
CA ALA A 132 7.56 3.20 -15.31
C ALA A 132 6.55 3.14 -16.47
N GLU A 133 5.46 2.39 -16.33
CA GLU A 133 4.35 2.33 -17.28
C GLU A 133 3.59 3.66 -17.35
N LEU A 134 3.23 4.21 -16.20
CA LEU A 134 2.36 5.38 -16.10
C LEU A 134 3.09 6.71 -16.29
N TRP A 135 4.36 6.81 -15.91
CA TRP A 135 5.14 8.05 -15.99
C TRP A 135 5.18 8.71 -17.37
N PRO A 136 5.38 7.97 -18.50
CA PRO A 136 5.32 8.56 -19.84
C PRO A 136 3.95 9.10 -20.24
N LEU A 137 2.88 8.63 -19.58
CA LEU A 137 1.49 9.01 -19.87
C LEU A 137 1.02 10.22 -19.05
N ARG A 138 1.90 10.83 -18.25
CA ARG A 138 1.53 11.96 -17.40
C ARG A 138 1.02 13.15 -18.19
N SER A 139 0.02 13.82 -17.65
CA SER A 139 -0.57 15.04 -18.19
C SER A 139 0.35 16.25 -17.94
N ASP A 140 0.32 17.23 -18.84
CA ASP A 140 0.95 18.53 -18.65
C ASP A 140 0.30 19.35 -17.51
N MET A 141 -0.82 18.89 -16.99
CA MET A 141 -1.47 19.50 -15.82
C MET A 141 -0.85 19.08 -14.48
N THR A 142 -0.04 18.04 -14.44
CA THR A 142 0.65 17.65 -13.20
C THR A 142 1.88 18.51 -12.98
N GLU A 143 2.12 18.87 -11.71
CA GLU A 143 3.28 19.66 -11.28
C GLU A 143 4.45 18.78 -10.80
N VAL A 144 4.26 17.45 -10.78
CA VAL A 144 5.35 16.54 -10.39
C VAL A 144 6.36 16.41 -11.54
N THR A 145 7.62 16.52 -11.21
CA THR A 145 8.74 16.56 -12.17
C THR A 145 9.55 15.26 -12.20
N THR A 146 9.39 14.43 -11.17
CA THR A 146 10.07 13.14 -11.04
C THR A 146 9.09 12.02 -10.72
N PRO A 147 9.41 10.75 -11.05
CA PRO A 147 8.61 9.60 -10.64
C PRO A 147 8.43 9.49 -9.11
N TYR A 148 9.44 9.90 -8.34
CA TYR A 148 9.35 9.89 -6.88
C TYR A 148 8.38 10.95 -6.33
N GLU A 149 8.33 12.13 -6.94
CA GLU A 149 7.30 13.13 -6.61
C GLU A 149 5.89 12.65 -6.97
N ALA A 150 5.73 11.91 -8.09
CA ALA A 150 4.45 11.30 -8.43
C ALA A 150 4.00 10.28 -7.36
N LEU A 151 4.93 9.44 -6.88
CA LEU A 151 4.67 8.49 -5.82
C LEU A 151 4.31 9.21 -4.50
N THR A 152 5.00 10.32 -4.20
CA THR A 152 4.73 11.13 -3.01
C THR A 152 3.34 11.77 -3.09
N LEU A 153 3.00 12.39 -4.22
CA LEU A 153 1.66 12.98 -4.42
C LEU A 153 0.56 11.92 -4.38
N ALA A 154 0.78 10.75 -5.01
CA ALA A 154 -0.15 9.63 -4.98
C ALA A 154 -0.43 9.16 -3.54
N SER A 155 0.59 9.11 -2.69
CA SER A 155 0.43 8.73 -1.29
C SER A 155 -0.43 9.71 -0.48
N LEU A 156 -0.39 11.02 -0.82
CA LEU A 156 -1.29 12.02 -0.23
C LEU A 156 -2.73 11.78 -0.70
N ILE A 157 -2.93 11.60 -2.01
CA ILE A 157 -4.26 11.36 -2.59
C ILE A 157 -4.89 10.09 -2.00
N GLU A 158 -4.11 9.01 -1.89
CA GLU A 158 -4.54 7.73 -1.31
C GLU A 158 -5.06 7.89 0.12
N ARG A 159 -4.45 8.79 0.89
CA ARG A 159 -4.83 9.04 2.28
C ARG A 159 -5.95 10.06 2.46
N GLU A 160 -6.34 10.78 1.41
CA GLU A 160 -7.42 11.78 1.46
C GLU A 160 -8.78 11.17 1.17
N THR A 161 -8.88 10.23 0.22
CA THR A 161 -10.18 9.69 -0.17
C THR A 161 -10.10 8.21 -0.55
N SER A 162 -11.12 7.46 -0.15
CA SER A 162 -11.40 6.11 -0.64
C SER A 162 -12.33 6.11 -1.87
N VAL A 163 -12.84 7.28 -2.28
CA VAL A 163 -13.77 7.43 -3.40
C VAL A 163 -12.98 7.56 -4.70
N ALA A 164 -13.14 6.58 -5.60
CA ALA A 164 -12.38 6.52 -6.84
C ALA A 164 -12.55 7.77 -7.71
N GLU A 165 -13.80 8.26 -7.82
CA GLU A 165 -14.15 9.41 -8.66
C GLU A 165 -13.58 10.73 -8.13
N GLU A 166 -13.27 10.82 -6.83
CA GLU A 166 -12.70 12.03 -6.23
C GLU A 166 -11.18 12.09 -6.35
N ARG A 167 -10.48 10.96 -6.52
CA ARG A 167 -9.02 10.94 -6.61
C ARG A 167 -8.47 11.91 -7.67
N PRO A 168 -8.96 11.91 -8.94
CA PRO A 168 -8.47 12.87 -9.94
C PRO A 168 -8.80 14.32 -9.59
N ILE A 169 -9.94 14.59 -8.93
CA ILE A 169 -10.35 15.94 -8.54
C ILE A 169 -9.44 16.47 -7.42
N ILE A 170 -9.16 15.66 -6.39
CA ILE A 170 -8.23 16.00 -5.30
C ILE A 170 -6.82 16.19 -5.85
N ALA A 171 -6.37 15.30 -6.76
CA ALA A 171 -5.10 15.47 -7.47
C ALA A 171 -5.06 16.83 -8.20
N GLY A 172 -6.15 17.23 -8.85
CA GLY A 172 -6.30 18.52 -9.48
C GLY A 172 -6.15 19.69 -8.51
N VAL A 173 -6.77 19.59 -7.32
CA VAL A 173 -6.61 20.61 -6.25
C VAL A 173 -5.15 20.72 -5.82
N PHE A 174 -4.48 19.59 -5.53
CA PHE A 174 -3.08 19.60 -5.10
C PHE A 174 -2.16 20.18 -6.18
N ASN A 175 -2.32 19.79 -7.45
CA ASN A 175 -1.52 20.34 -8.55
C ASN A 175 -1.74 21.85 -8.73
N ARG A 176 -2.97 22.35 -8.66
CA ARG A 176 -3.25 23.79 -8.72
C ARG A 176 -2.65 24.56 -7.55
N ARG A 177 -2.64 23.97 -6.34
CA ARG A 177 -1.97 24.56 -5.17
C ARG A 177 -0.45 24.61 -5.38
N LEU A 178 0.18 23.52 -5.84
CA LEU A 178 1.61 23.47 -6.15
C LEU A 178 1.99 24.55 -7.17
N ARG A 179 1.26 24.65 -8.28
CA ARG A 179 1.44 25.68 -9.31
C ARG A 179 1.35 27.10 -8.80
N LYS A 180 0.50 27.34 -7.82
CA LYS A 180 0.32 28.65 -7.18
C LYS A 180 1.27 28.91 -5.99
N GLY A 181 2.16 27.98 -5.65
CA GLY A 181 3.01 28.07 -4.47
C GLY A 181 2.23 27.99 -3.15
N MET A 182 1.00 27.48 -3.17
CA MET A 182 0.18 27.29 -1.97
C MET A 182 0.62 26.03 -1.23
N ARG A 183 0.54 26.06 0.10
CA ARG A 183 0.76 24.87 0.94
C ARG A 183 -0.33 23.84 0.71
N LEU A 184 0.00 22.54 0.74
CA LEU A 184 -0.97 21.46 0.50
C LEU A 184 -1.98 21.32 1.62
N GLN A 185 -1.58 21.52 2.88
CA GLN A 185 -2.44 21.54 4.08
C GLN A 185 -3.31 20.29 4.21
N THR A 186 -2.68 19.11 4.15
CA THR A 186 -3.31 17.80 4.27
C THR A 186 -3.01 17.19 5.63
N ASP A 187 -4.05 16.82 6.37
CA ASP A 187 -3.95 16.25 7.71
C ASP A 187 -3.17 14.93 7.75
N PRO A 188 -3.35 14.00 6.80
CA PRO A 188 -2.59 12.74 6.76
C PRO A 188 -1.07 12.91 6.79
N SER A 189 -0.54 13.95 6.18
CA SER A 189 0.90 14.20 6.16
C SER A 189 1.43 14.58 7.57
N VAL A 190 0.65 15.37 8.31
CA VAL A 190 0.98 15.74 9.70
C VAL A 190 0.94 14.50 10.59
N ILE A 191 -0.11 13.68 10.45
CA ILE A 191 -0.30 12.44 11.19
C ILE A 191 0.87 11.47 10.94
N TYR A 192 1.29 11.33 9.69
CA TYR A 192 2.44 10.49 9.34
C TYR A 192 3.72 10.95 10.07
N GLY A 193 4.00 12.24 10.07
CA GLY A 193 5.17 12.78 10.75
C GLY A 193 5.12 12.69 12.28
N LEU A 194 3.93 12.67 12.88
CA LEU A 194 3.76 12.40 14.31
C LEU A 194 4.06 10.94 14.66
N GLY A 195 3.86 10.01 13.72
CA GLY A 195 4.17 8.60 13.89
C GLY A 195 3.51 8.00 15.14
N ALA A 196 4.31 7.37 16.01
CA ALA A 196 3.82 6.77 17.25
C ALA A 196 3.31 7.78 18.29
N GLY A 197 3.60 9.08 18.11
CA GLY A 197 3.09 10.15 18.97
C GLY A 197 1.64 10.56 18.66
N TYR A 198 1.04 10.04 17.60
CA TYR A 198 -0.35 10.33 17.25
C TYR A 198 -1.32 9.49 18.09
N ASP A 199 -2.12 10.14 18.89
CA ASP A 199 -3.11 9.52 19.81
C ASP A 199 -4.53 9.41 19.22
N GLY A 200 -4.70 9.70 17.93
CA GLY A 200 -6.02 9.73 17.26
C GLY A 200 -6.66 11.10 17.22
N ASN A 201 -6.08 12.12 17.84
CA ASN A 201 -6.61 13.48 17.88
C ASN A 201 -5.62 14.50 17.30
N LEU A 202 -5.93 15.02 16.11
CA LEU A 202 -5.13 16.07 15.47
C LEU A 202 -5.50 17.44 16.04
N THR A 203 -4.54 18.05 16.74
CA THR A 203 -4.74 19.33 17.42
C THR A 203 -4.14 20.51 16.65
N ARG A 204 -4.57 21.74 16.97
CA ARG A 204 -3.96 22.96 16.42
C ARG A 204 -2.46 23.08 16.72
N ARG A 205 -1.97 22.47 17.81
CA ARG A 205 -0.55 22.42 18.13
C ARG A 205 0.20 21.60 17.07
N HIS A 206 -0.31 20.44 16.69
CA HIS A 206 0.29 19.58 15.67
C HIS A 206 0.34 20.29 14.30
N LEU A 207 -0.73 21.02 13.91
CA LEU A 207 -0.75 21.79 12.66
C LEU A 207 0.23 22.98 12.64
N ARG A 208 0.71 23.44 13.81
CA ARG A 208 1.68 24.53 13.94
C ARG A 208 3.11 24.06 14.15
N ASP A 209 3.31 22.76 14.28
CA ASP A 209 4.62 22.15 14.49
C ASP A 209 5.50 22.34 13.25
N GLU A 210 6.57 23.13 13.38
CA GLU A 210 7.54 23.39 12.33
C GLU A 210 8.66 22.35 12.31
N ASP A 211 8.82 21.58 13.37
CA ASP A 211 9.83 20.55 13.50
C ASP A 211 9.40 19.25 12.80
N ASN A 212 8.11 19.12 12.47
CA ASN A 212 7.60 17.99 11.69
C ASN A 212 7.83 18.23 10.18
N PRO A 213 8.81 17.54 9.53
CA PRO A 213 9.14 17.78 8.12
C PRO A 213 8.07 17.35 7.13
N TRP A 214 7.07 16.56 7.56
CA TRP A 214 5.90 16.19 6.74
C TRP A 214 4.71 17.14 6.94
N ASN A 215 4.84 18.18 7.78
CA ASN A 215 3.73 19.09 8.06
C ASN A 215 3.46 20.03 6.88
N THR A 216 2.58 19.62 5.97
CA THR A 216 2.18 20.41 4.80
C THR A 216 1.39 21.69 5.11
N TYR A 217 1.07 21.97 6.38
CA TYR A 217 0.62 23.28 6.84
C TYR A 217 1.79 24.25 7.06
N ARG A 218 3.02 23.74 7.15
CA ARG A 218 4.22 24.56 7.45
C ARG A 218 5.22 24.56 6.31
N ILE A 219 5.40 23.45 5.62
CA ILE A 219 6.28 23.32 4.46
C ILE A 219 5.60 23.78 3.17
N SER A 220 6.38 24.19 2.17
CA SER A 220 5.94 24.42 0.80
C SER A 220 6.24 23.20 -0.07
N GLY A 221 5.36 22.91 -1.04
CA GLY A 221 5.54 21.77 -1.92
C GLY A 221 5.11 20.44 -1.30
N LEU A 222 5.67 19.36 -1.85
CA LEU A 222 5.45 17.99 -1.38
C LEU A 222 6.25 17.70 -0.10
N PRO A 223 5.79 16.76 0.75
CA PRO A 223 6.60 16.26 1.84
C PRO A 223 7.84 15.53 1.32
N PRO A 224 8.87 15.30 2.18
CA PRO A 224 10.15 14.73 1.75
C PRO A 224 10.06 13.28 1.27
N THR A 225 9.04 12.55 1.69
CA THR A 225 8.78 11.16 1.29
C THR A 225 7.29 10.91 1.08
N PRO A 226 6.90 9.82 0.40
CA PRO A 226 5.55 9.30 0.52
C PRO A 226 5.15 9.08 1.98
N ILE A 227 3.85 9.06 2.27
CA ILE A 227 3.30 8.87 3.62
C ILE A 227 2.48 7.58 3.76
N ALA A 228 2.35 6.83 2.69
CA ALA A 228 1.63 5.56 2.62
C ALA A 228 2.03 4.83 1.34
N LEU A 229 1.58 3.59 1.21
CA LEU A 229 1.66 2.78 0.01
C LEU A 229 0.47 3.12 -0.90
N PRO A 230 0.66 3.85 -2.02
CA PRO A 230 -0.41 4.20 -2.93
C PRO A 230 -0.71 3.06 -3.89
N GLY A 231 -1.99 2.86 -4.21
CA GLY A 231 -2.45 1.97 -5.26
C GLY A 231 -2.32 2.57 -6.66
N ARG A 232 -2.70 1.75 -7.67
CA ARG A 232 -2.71 2.16 -9.09
C ARG A 232 -3.53 3.43 -9.30
N ASP A 233 -4.76 3.45 -8.79
CA ASP A 233 -5.71 4.55 -9.04
C ASP A 233 -5.21 5.89 -8.49
N ALA A 234 -4.57 5.88 -7.31
CA ALA A 234 -3.98 7.08 -6.73
C ALA A 234 -2.77 7.59 -7.54
N LEU A 235 -1.97 6.66 -8.08
CA LEU A 235 -0.82 7.01 -8.92
C LEU A 235 -1.28 7.54 -10.29
N GLU A 236 -2.31 6.94 -10.90
CA GLU A 236 -2.93 7.45 -12.13
C GLU A 236 -3.52 8.84 -11.90
N ALA A 237 -4.24 9.05 -10.79
CA ALA A 237 -4.78 10.37 -10.45
C ALA A 237 -3.69 11.44 -10.25
N ALA A 238 -2.58 11.10 -9.61
CA ALA A 238 -1.45 12.00 -9.44
C ALA A 238 -0.83 12.45 -10.78
N LEU A 239 -0.77 11.52 -11.75
CA LEU A 239 -0.20 11.77 -13.07
C LEU A 239 -1.20 12.36 -14.06
N GLN A 240 -2.51 12.13 -13.85
CA GLN A 240 -3.59 12.61 -14.70
C GLN A 240 -4.65 13.36 -13.88
N PRO A 241 -4.28 14.50 -13.25
CA PRO A 241 -5.19 15.27 -12.41
C PRO A 241 -6.34 15.84 -13.24
N ALA A 242 -7.54 15.88 -12.65
CA ALA A 242 -8.70 16.48 -13.29
C ALA A 242 -8.51 17.99 -13.48
N SER A 243 -8.96 18.50 -14.62
CA SER A 243 -9.09 19.92 -14.88
C SER A 243 -10.10 20.56 -13.91
N GLY A 244 -10.07 21.89 -13.80
CA GLY A 244 -11.01 22.65 -12.96
C GLY A 244 -10.34 23.83 -12.27
N THR A 245 -11.06 24.45 -11.35
CA THR A 245 -10.69 25.70 -10.69
C THR A 245 -10.53 25.57 -9.18
N SER A 246 -11.08 24.50 -8.59
CA SER A 246 -11.12 24.30 -7.13
C SER A 246 -9.74 24.23 -6.50
N LEU A 247 -9.56 24.99 -5.44
CA LEU A 247 -8.34 25.09 -4.63
C LEU A 247 -8.51 24.50 -3.23
N TYR A 248 -9.74 24.19 -2.84
CA TYR A 248 -10.08 23.71 -1.51
C TYR A 248 -11.05 22.55 -1.60
N PHE A 249 -11.01 21.69 -0.59
CA PHE A 249 -12.02 20.67 -0.35
C PHE A 249 -12.21 20.47 1.16
N VAL A 250 -13.35 19.92 1.54
CA VAL A 250 -13.69 19.55 2.92
C VAL A 250 -14.62 18.38 2.93
N ALA A 251 -14.44 17.44 3.85
CA ALA A 251 -15.32 16.29 4.00
C ALA A 251 -16.74 16.73 4.34
N ARG A 252 -17.74 16.17 3.61
CA ARG A 252 -19.17 16.47 3.79
C ARG A 252 -19.80 15.69 4.93
N GLY A 253 -19.17 14.59 5.36
CA GLY A 253 -19.70 13.72 6.39
C GLY A 253 -20.57 12.56 5.87
N ASP A 254 -20.64 12.38 4.57
CA ASP A 254 -21.26 11.25 3.88
C ASP A 254 -20.22 10.37 3.15
N GLY A 255 -18.93 10.63 3.42
CA GLY A 255 -17.79 9.97 2.81
C GLY A 255 -17.27 10.67 1.55
N TYR A 256 -17.89 11.74 1.12
CA TYR A 256 -17.49 12.56 -0.02
C TYR A 256 -17.00 13.94 0.42
N HIS A 257 -16.42 14.69 -0.54
CA HIS A 257 -15.92 16.03 -0.31
C HIS A 257 -16.77 17.09 -1.03
N ALA A 258 -16.82 18.29 -0.43
CA ALA A 258 -17.27 19.51 -1.09
C ALA A 258 -16.05 20.29 -1.54
N PHE A 259 -15.99 20.60 -2.83
CA PHE A 259 -14.91 21.36 -3.46
C PHE A 259 -15.28 22.84 -3.53
N ALA A 260 -14.29 23.73 -3.49
CA ALA A 260 -14.47 25.17 -3.56
C ALA A 260 -13.29 25.85 -4.26
N ASP A 261 -13.59 26.92 -5.00
CA ASP A 261 -12.62 27.67 -5.76
C ASP A 261 -11.98 28.78 -4.90
N THR A 262 -12.76 29.30 -3.95
CA THR A 262 -12.36 30.41 -3.08
C THR A 262 -12.31 30.01 -1.60
N LEU A 263 -11.53 30.74 -0.82
CA LEU A 263 -11.48 30.55 0.63
C LEU A 263 -12.83 30.87 1.31
N GLU A 264 -13.60 31.80 0.76
CA GLU A 264 -14.91 32.17 1.27
C GLU A 264 -15.90 31.01 1.15
N GLU A 265 -15.97 30.40 -0.04
CA GLU A 265 -16.78 29.19 -0.29
C GLU A 265 -16.33 28.01 0.59
N HIS A 266 -15.01 27.81 0.71
CA HIS A 266 -14.46 26.78 1.58
C HIS A 266 -14.90 27.00 3.03
N ASN A 267 -14.78 28.21 3.56
CA ASN A 267 -15.22 28.53 4.91
C ASN A 267 -16.72 28.35 5.10
N ALA A 268 -17.54 28.63 4.08
CA ALA A 268 -18.97 28.33 4.10
C ALA A 268 -19.23 26.81 4.18
N ASN A 269 -18.51 26.01 3.38
CA ASN A 269 -18.57 24.55 3.42
C ASN A 269 -18.11 23.98 4.78
N VAL A 270 -17.02 24.50 5.36
CA VAL A 270 -16.56 24.12 6.71
C VAL A 270 -17.64 24.39 7.75
N ARG A 271 -18.27 25.57 7.73
CA ARG A 271 -19.39 25.87 8.64
C ARG A 271 -20.54 24.88 8.47
N ARG A 272 -20.90 24.58 7.22
CA ARG A 272 -22.00 23.69 6.89
C ARG A 272 -21.74 22.24 7.29
N TYR A 273 -20.56 21.69 7.02
CA TYR A 273 -20.29 20.27 7.12
C TYR A 273 -19.49 19.86 8.36
N GLN A 274 -18.69 20.77 8.92
CA GLN A 274 -17.81 20.45 10.04
C GLN A 274 -18.34 20.95 11.40
N TYR A 275 -19.00 22.12 11.45
CA TYR A 275 -19.54 22.65 12.69
C TYR A 275 -20.97 22.18 12.98
N GLN A 276 -21.71 21.78 11.96
CA GLN A 276 -23.10 21.28 12.09
C GLN A 276 -23.17 19.76 11.84
N ARG A 277 -22.23 19.01 12.43
CA ARG A 277 -22.17 17.57 12.26
C ARG A 277 -23.45 16.91 12.78
N GLY A 278 -24.17 16.20 11.91
CA GLY A 278 -25.33 15.38 12.28
C GLY A 278 -24.88 14.02 12.85
N PRO A 279 -25.83 13.27 13.45
CA PRO A 279 -25.56 11.95 14.07
C PRO A 279 -25.10 10.87 13.06
N GLY A 280 -25.21 11.14 11.75
CA GLY A 280 -24.77 10.23 10.68
C GLY A 280 -23.45 10.64 10.02
N TYR A 281 -22.65 11.54 10.63
CA TYR A 281 -21.38 11.98 10.05
C TYR A 281 -20.40 10.82 9.86
N ARG A 282 -19.92 10.62 8.63
CA ARG A 282 -18.92 9.61 8.24
C ARG A 282 -17.80 10.25 7.43
N SER A 283 -16.56 9.84 7.68
CA SER A 283 -15.39 10.24 6.88
C SER A 283 -15.18 9.36 5.65
N THR A 284 -15.83 8.17 5.60
CA THR A 284 -15.77 7.22 4.47
C THR A 284 -17.20 6.84 4.03
N PRO A 285 -17.44 6.52 2.73
CA PRO A 285 -18.74 6.04 2.26
C PRO A 285 -19.21 4.77 2.97
N ALA A 286 -20.52 4.59 3.06
CA ALA A 286 -21.14 3.47 3.79
C ALA A 286 -20.82 2.08 3.20
N ASN A 287 -20.41 2.00 1.95
CA ASN A 287 -20.20 0.74 1.22
C ASN A 287 -18.74 0.26 1.18
N ASN A 288 -17.84 0.92 1.89
CA ASN A 288 -16.42 0.53 1.98
C ASN A 288 -16.10 -0.14 3.32
N GLU A 289 -17.00 -0.92 3.88
CA GLU A 289 -16.60 -1.99 4.79
C GLU A 289 -16.04 -3.10 3.90
N ALA A 290 -14.70 -3.10 3.73
CA ALA A 290 -13.99 -4.20 3.11
C ALA A 290 -14.24 -5.47 3.93
N PRO A 291 -14.46 -6.63 3.27
CA PRO A 291 -14.67 -7.91 3.95
C PRO A 291 -13.49 -8.36 4.77
#